data_2c48a24ff770738ab30d5993e888f676
#
_entry.id   2c48a24ff770738ab30d5993e888f676
#
_cell.length_a   1.000
_cell.length_b   1.000
_cell.length_c   1.000
_cell.angle_alpha   90.00
_cell.angle_beta   90.00
_cell.angle_gamma   90.00
#
_symmetry.space_group_name_H-M   'P 1'
#
loop_
_entity.id
_entity.type
_entity.pdbx_description
1 polymer ?
#
loop_
_entity_poly.entity_id
_entity_poly.type
_entity_poly.pdbx_seq_one_letter_code
_entity_poly.pdbx_strand_id
1 'polypeptide(L)'
;NNVLEWSTSIESGICMANVCEDWVPESFWRKGYNLSSGPEYRLSCWELTDMMMEPFGISIKDLYDADALPLYNFHGQYYTDSKVLDDYLHFRCIPGAMYWGGVKDEMTRMANNPMIRAMFPTKEQMYLHNKEIGAKKGGLYYALEHGDENWIKAFYGSAEKRAAIGTWDDVELFHASEE
;
A
#
# COMPACT_ATOMS: atom_id res chain seq x y z
N ASN A 1 3.93 2.87 -6.54
CA ASN A 1 4.93 1.79 -6.69
C ASN A 1 5.60 1.36 -5.36
N ASN A 2 5.12 1.85 -4.21
CA ASN A 2 5.68 1.41 -2.94
C ASN A 2 5.12 0.05 -2.54
N VAL A 3 5.99 -0.88 -2.12
CA VAL A 3 5.59 -2.17 -1.56
C VAL A 3 5.49 -2.04 -0.05
N LEU A 4 4.39 -2.48 0.52
CA LEU A 4 4.09 -2.43 1.94
C LEU A 4 3.75 -3.83 2.46
N GLU A 5 4.24 -4.16 3.64
CA GLU A 5 3.85 -5.38 4.37
C GLU A 5 2.82 -5.00 5.44
N TRP A 6 1.61 -5.48 5.25
CA TRP A 6 0.46 -5.10 6.08
C TRP A 6 0.34 -5.99 7.32
N SER A 7 -0.40 -5.49 8.31
CA SER A 7 -0.77 -6.26 9.49
C SER A 7 -2.29 -6.23 9.67
N THR A 8 -2.87 -7.38 10.00
CA THR A 8 -4.29 -7.42 10.36
C THR A 8 -4.49 -6.91 11.78
N SER A 9 -5.62 -6.26 12.05
CA SER A 9 -5.98 -5.82 13.40
C SER A 9 -6.17 -6.99 14.36
N ILE A 10 -6.62 -8.13 13.84
CA ILE A 10 -6.81 -9.36 14.64
C ILE A 10 -5.46 -9.89 15.10
N GLU A 11 -4.53 -10.12 14.18
CA GLU A 11 -3.19 -10.62 14.52
C GLU A 11 -2.40 -9.63 15.39
N SER A 12 -2.55 -8.33 15.11
CA SER A 12 -1.96 -7.29 15.98
C SER A 12 -2.53 -7.36 17.39
N GLY A 13 -3.84 -7.60 17.54
CA GLY A 13 -4.48 -7.81 18.85
C GLY A 13 -3.98 -9.05 19.56
N ILE A 14 -3.85 -10.18 18.84
CA ILE A 14 -3.28 -11.43 19.38
C ILE A 14 -1.82 -11.20 19.82
N CYS A 15 -1.02 -10.54 18.98
CA CYS A 15 0.36 -10.18 19.30
C CYS A 15 0.45 -9.41 20.62
N MET A 16 -0.37 -8.38 20.77
CA MET A 16 -0.39 -7.56 22.01
C MET A 16 -0.87 -8.34 23.23
N ALA A 17 -1.82 -9.25 23.09
CA ALA A 17 -2.26 -10.11 24.17
C ALA A 17 -1.14 -11.08 24.59
N ASN A 18 -0.48 -11.70 23.64
CA ASN A 18 0.56 -12.70 23.87
C ASN A 18 1.81 -12.14 24.55
N VAL A 19 2.06 -10.82 24.47
CA VAL A 19 3.14 -10.17 25.24
C VAL A 19 2.98 -10.37 26.76
N CYS A 20 1.75 -10.54 27.24
CA CYS A 20 1.45 -10.70 28.66
C CYS A 20 1.53 -12.15 29.16
N GLU A 21 1.85 -13.10 28.29
CA GLU A 21 1.87 -14.51 28.63
C GLU A 21 3.18 -14.94 29.32
N ASP A 22 3.07 -15.88 30.24
CA ASP A 22 4.20 -16.34 31.07
C ASP A 22 5.29 -17.08 30.27
N TRP A 23 4.98 -17.55 29.07
CA TRP A 23 5.94 -18.24 28.20
C TRP A 23 6.86 -17.29 27.41
N VAL A 24 6.62 -15.98 27.46
CA VAL A 24 7.48 -14.98 26.78
C VAL A 24 8.83 -14.91 27.46
N PRO A 25 9.94 -15.25 26.78
CA PRO A 25 11.24 -15.35 27.43
C PRO A 25 11.84 -13.98 27.76
N GLU A 26 12.74 -13.93 28.74
CA GLU A 26 13.45 -12.71 29.12
C GLU A 26 14.20 -12.07 27.93
N SER A 27 14.65 -12.89 26.97
CA SER A 27 15.35 -12.44 25.77
C SER A 27 14.50 -11.60 24.82
N PHE A 28 13.18 -11.62 24.97
CA PHE A 28 12.24 -10.80 24.21
C PHE A 28 12.33 -9.32 24.61
N TRP A 29 12.53 -9.04 25.89
CA TRP A 29 12.40 -7.71 26.43
C TRP A 29 13.55 -6.77 26.06
N ARG A 30 13.28 -5.46 26.07
CA ARG A 30 14.23 -4.38 25.81
C ARG A 30 14.75 -4.36 24.37
N LYS A 31 13.94 -4.82 23.41
CA LYS A 31 14.21 -4.81 21.97
C LYS A 31 13.06 -4.13 21.23
N GLY A 32 13.36 -3.63 20.03
CA GLY A 32 12.35 -3.20 19.07
C GLY A 32 12.04 -4.34 18.11
N TYR A 33 10.78 -4.45 17.71
CA TYR A 33 10.32 -5.46 16.75
C TYR A 33 9.44 -4.83 15.69
N ASN A 34 9.53 -5.37 14.47
CA ASN A 34 8.65 -5.00 13.38
C ASN A 34 7.40 -5.90 13.40
N LEU A 35 6.23 -5.27 13.50
CA LEU A 35 4.95 -5.96 13.49
C LEU A 35 4.39 -5.99 12.06
N SER A 36 4.18 -7.19 11.56
CA SER A 36 3.43 -7.43 10.31
C SER A 36 2.82 -8.82 10.31
N SER A 37 1.83 -9.04 9.47
CA SER A 37 1.24 -10.36 9.25
C SER A 37 2.07 -11.26 8.31
N GLY A 38 3.21 -10.78 7.84
CA GLY A 38 4.20 -11.55 7.08
C GLY A 38 4.17 -11.33 5.57
N PRO A 39 5.04 -12.04 4.83
CA PRO A 39 5.21 -11.84 3.39
C PRO A 39 3.94 -12.03 2.56
N GLU A 40 3.02 -12.88 2.98
CA GLU A 40 1.72 -13.07 2.31
C GLU A 40 0.82 -11.81 2.36
N TYR A 41 1.20 -10.83 3.19
CA TYR A 41 0.50 -9.56 3.35
C TYR A 41 1.20 -8.41 2.63
N ARG A 42 2.20 -8.70 1.81
CA ARG A 42 2.84 -7.70 0.96
C ARG A 42 1.97 -7.40 -0.24
N LEU A 43 1.74 -6.13 -0.46
CA LEU A 43 1.13 -5.59 -1.67
C LEU A 43 1.82 -4.28 -2.03
N SER A 44 1.97 -4.02 -3.30
CA SER A 44 2.27 -2.66 -3.73
C SER A 44 1.03 -1.77 -3.58
N CYS A 45 1.23 -0.46 -3.51
CA CYS A 45 0.11 0.47 -3.41
C CYS A 45 -0.84 0.37 -4.61
N TRP A 46 -0.31 0.07 -5.81
CA TRP A 46 -1.16 -0.10 -6.98
C TRP A 46 -1.94 -1.41 -6.95
N GLU A 47 -1.31 -2.54 -6.53
CA GLU A 47 -2.01 -3.83 -6.38
C GLU A 47 -3.17 -3.72 -5.39
N LEU A 48 -2.94 -3.06 -4.25
CA LEU A 48 -4.01 -2.80 -3.28
C LEU A 48 -5.12 -1.94 -3.87
N THR A 49 -4.75 -0.86 -4.58
CA THR A 49 -5.72 0.06 -5.19
C THR A 49 -6.56 -0.67 -6.22
N ASP A 50 -5.93 -1.42 -7.13
CA ASP A 50 -6.64 -2.16 -8.16
C ASP A 50 -7.53 -3.26 -7.56
N MET A 51 -7.06 -4.01 -6.59
CA MET A 51 -7.85 -5.03 -5.89
C MET A 51 -9.13 -4.44 -5.26
N MET A 52 -9.04 -3.26 -4.66
CA MET A 52 -10.18 -2.59 -4.02
C MET A 52 -11.12 -1.93 -5.03
N MET A 53 -10.61 -1.43 -6.16
CA MET A 53 -11.35 -0.62 -7.11
C MET A 53 -11.85 -1.39 -8.33
N GLU A 54 -11.23 -2.53 -8.67
CA GLU A 54 -11.65 -3.40 -9.79
C GLU A 54 -13.15 -3.74 -9.77
N PRO A 55 -13.78 -4.08 -8.61
CA PRO A 55 -15.21 -4.36 -8.55
C PRO A 55 -16.09 -3.18 -8.97
N PHE A 56 -15.59 -1.96 -8.84
CA PHE A 56 -16.25 -0.74 -9.30
C PHE A 56 -15.91 -0.39 -10.76
N GLY A 57 -15.06 -1.18 -11.41
CA GLY A 57 -14.59 -0.96 -12.77
C GLY A 57 -13.56 0.18 -12.86
N ILE A 58 -12.80 0.41 -11.81
CA ILE A 58 -11.79 1.47 -11.68
C ILE A 58 -10.43 0.82 -11.47
N SER A 59 -9.39 1.33 -12.14
CA SER A 59 -8.01 0.95 -11.91
C SER A 59 -7.17 2.14 -11.46
N ILE A 60 -5.96 1.89 -11.00
CA ILE A 60 -5.02 2.97 -10.62
C ILE A 60 -4.77 3.93 -11.80
N LYS A 61 -4.80 3.43 -13.02
CA LYS A 61 -4.62 4.21 -14.24
C LYS A 61 -5.76 5.20 -14.51
N ASP A 62 -6.93 4.95 -13.91
CA ASP A 62 -8.05 5.87 -13.95
C ASP A 62 -7.96 6.97 -12.89
N LEU A 63 -7.11 6.78 -11.87
CA LEU A 63 -7.05 7.64 -10.68
C LEU A 63 -5.87 8.62 -10.68
N TYR A 64 -4.82 8.32 -11.45
CA TYR A 64 -3.57 9.09 -11.43
C TYR A 64 -2.99 9.22 -12.84
N ASP A 65 -2.16 10.25 -13.03
CA ASP A 65 -1.27 10.34 -14.20
C ASP A 65 -0.12 9.33 -14.06
N ALA A 66 0.46 8.89 -15.16
CA ALA A 66 1.55 7.91 -15.14
C ALA A 66 2.76 8.40 -14.32
N ASP A 67 3.06 9.71 -14.42
CA ASP A 67 4.15 10.33 -13.65
C ASP A 67 3.80 10.64 -12.19
N ALA A 68 2.61 10.28 -11.72
CA ALA A 68 2.24 10.38 -10.31
C ALA A 68 2.75 9.18 -9.46
N LEU A 69 3.26 8.13 -10.09
CA LEU A 69 3.85 7.00 -9.38
C LEU A 69 5.39 7.11 -9.34
N PRO A 70 6.01 6.82 -8.19
CA PRO A 70 7.46 6.79 -8.10
C PRO A 70 8.03 5.63 -8.92
N LEU A 71 9.21 5.83 -9.52
CA LEU A 71 9.97 4.79 -10.21
C LEU A 71 10.74 3.87 -9.24
N TYR A 72 10.80 4.24 -7.96
CA TYR A 72 11.52 3.52 -6.93
C TYR A 72 10.64 3.27 -5.70
N ASN A 73 10.91 2.18 -5.00
CA ASN A 73 10.28 1.89 -3.70
C ASN A 73 10.96 2.75 -2.60
N PHE A 74 10.66 4.06 -2.58
CA PHE A 74 11.33 4.99 -1.66
C PHE A 74 10.61 5.15 -0.32
N HIS A 75 9.36 4.73 -0.22
CA HIS A 75 8.52 4.88 0.97
C HIS A 75 7.81 3.58 1.36
N GLY A 76 8.14 2.49 0.69
CA GLY A 76 7.64 1.17 1.03
C GLY A 76 8.29 0.66 2.31
N GLN A 77 7.51 -0.09 3.09
CA GLN A 77 7.98 -0.74 4.30
C GLN A 77 7.58 -2.21 4.26
N TYR A 78 8.55 -3.06 4.02
CA TYR A 78 8.47 -4.47 4.31
C TYR A 78 9.70 -4.87 5.11
N TYR A 79 9.58 -5.92 5.91
CA TYR A 79 10.57 -6.24 6.90
C TYR A 79 11.18 -7.61 6.62
N THR A 80 12.50 -7.70 6.57
CA THR A 80 13.22 -8.97 6.44
C THR A 80 13.23 -9.76 7.74
N ASP A 81 12.95 -9.10 8.86
CA ASP A 81 13.01 -9.64 10.23
C ASP A 81 11.64 -9.73 10.92
N SER A 82 10.54 -9.45 10.23
CA SER A 82 9.20 -9.47 10.83
C SER A 82 8.80 -10.84 11.39
N LYS A 83 9.43 -11.92 10.91
CA LYS A 83 9.26 -13.27 11.48
C LYS A 83 9.75 -13.38 12.92
N VAL A 84 10.74 -12.60 13.32
CA VAL A 84 11.33 -12.68 14.68
C VAL A 84 10.29 -12.40 15.77
N LEU A 85 9.39 -11.44 15.54
CA LEU A 85 8.31 -11.16 16.47
C LEU A 85 7.32 -12.32 16.56
N ASP A 86 6.98 -12.93 15.42
CA ASP A 86 6.10 -14.09 15.40
C ASP A 86 6.73 -15.33 16.04
N ASP A 87 8.04 -15.54 15.88
CA ASP A 87 8.78 -16.61 16.57
C ASP A 87 8.69 -16.50 18.09
N TYR A 88 8.57 -15.29 18.63
CA TYR A 88 8.36 -15.04 20.06
C TYR A 88 6.89 -15.12 20.48
N LEU A 89 5.98 -14.58 19.70
CA LEU A 89 4.62 -14.32 20.15
C LEU A 89 3.54 -15.15 19.44
N HIS A 90 3.90 -15.92 18.39
CA HIS A 90 3.00 -16.88 17.70
C HIS A 90 1.63 -16.30 17.34
N PHE A 91 1.61 -15.11 16.75
CA PHE A 91 0.37 -14.37 16.49
C PHE A 91 -0.15 -14.50 15.06
N ARG A 92 0.69 -14.93 14.10
CA ARG A 92 0.28 -15.10 12.71
C ARG A 92 -0.57 -16.34 12.58
N CYS A 93 -1.86 -16.17 12.30
CA CYS A 93 -2.82 -17.25 12.26
C CYS A 93 -3.81 -17.16 11.11
N ILE A 94 -3.79 -16.07 10.33
CA ILE A 94 -4.70 -15.86 9.21
C ILE A 94 -3.89 -15.96 7.91
N PRO A 95 -4.15 -16.93 7.03
CA PRO A 95 -3.50 -16.99 5.72
C PRO A 95 -3.81 -15.73 4.90
N GLY A 96 -2.78 -15.16 4.23
CA GLY A 96 -2.94 -13.94 3.43
C GLY A 96 -4.00 -14.10 2.34
N ALA A 97 -4.03 -15.24 1.65
CA ALA A 97 -5.03 -15.53 0.63
C ALA A 97 -6.47 -15.48 1.17
N MET A 98 -6.70 -15.94 2.42
CA MET A 98 -8.01 -15.87 3.05
C MET A 98 -8.41 -14.43 3.37
N TYR A 99 -7.48 -13.64 3.93
CA TYR A 99 -7.73 -12.26 4.27
C TYR A 99 -8.02 -11.40 3.01
N TRP A 100 -7.13 -11.44 2.03
CA TRP A 100 -7.29 -10.67 0.80
C TRP A 100 -8.49 -11.12 -0.03
N GLY A 101 -8.79 -12.43 -0.03
CA GLY A 101 -10.03 -12.95 -0.61
C GLY A 101 -11.26 -12.33 0.03
N GLY A 102 -11.30 -12.28 1.36
CA GLY A 102 -12.39 -11.63 2.11
C GLY A 102 -12.52 -10.13 1.82
N VAL A 103 -11.40 -9.42 1.68
CA VAL A 103 -11.41 -8.00 1.27
C VAL A 103 -12.00 -7.84 -0.13
N LYS A 104 -11.58 -8.66 -1.10
CA LYS A 104 -12.10 -8.62 -2.47
C LYS A 104 -13.60 -8.95 -2.53
N ASP A 105 -14.04 -9.95 -1.77
CA ASP A 105 -15.45 -10.33 -1.68
C ASP A 105 -16.30 -9.18 -1.12
N GLU A 106 -15.81 -8.51 -0.08
CA GLU A 106 -16.51 -7.37 0.51
C GLU A 106 -16.61 -6.19 -0.48
N MET A 107 -15.52 -5.86 -1.18
CA MET A 107 -15.54 -4.82 -2.21
C MET A 107 -16.51 -5.17 -3.34
N THR A 108 -16.55 -6.44 -3.74
CA THR A 108 -17.51 -6.94 -4.74
C THR A 108 -18.95 -6.82 -4.24
N ARG A 109 -19.21 -7.17 -2.99
CA ARG A 109 -20.53 -7.01 -2.36
C ARG A 109 -20.95 -5.54 -2.33
N MET A 110 -20.05 -4.64 -1.99
CA MET A 110 -20.30 -3.20 -1.99
C MET A 110 -20.59 -2.68 -3.40
N ALA A 111 -19.81 -3.07 -4.40
CA ALA A 111 -19.98 -2.67 -5.78
C ALA A 111 -21.30 -3.17 -6.39
N ASN A 112 -21.81 -4.31 -5.93
CA ASN A 112 -23.09 -4.87 -6.35
C ASN A 112 -24.30 -4.29 -5.60
N ASN A 113 -24.08 -3.49 -4.55
CA ASN A 113 -25.17 -2.80 -3.85
C ASN A 113 -25.59 -1.54 -4.63
N PRO A 114 -26.83 -1.46 -5.15
CA PRO A 114 -27.27 -0.32 -5.96
C PRO A 114 -27.19 1.03 -5.24
N MET A 115 -27.43 1.06 -3.94
CA MET A 115 -27.37 2.30 -3.15
C MET A 115 -25.90 2.77 -3.02
N ILE A 116 -24.99 1.87 -2.69
CA ILE A 116 -23.56 2.19 -2.62
C ILE A 116 -23.06 2.62 -3.99
N ARG A 117 -23.40 1.88 -5.04
CA ARG A 117 -23.01 2.20 -6.42
C ARG A 117 -23.46 3.58 -6.86
N ALA A 118 -24.69 3.97 -6.50
CA ALA A 118 -25.23 5.29 -6.85
C ALA A 118 -24.55 6.45 -6.10
N MET A 119 -23.98 6.18 -4.93
CA MET A 119 -23.25 7.18 -4.12
C MET A 119 -21.76 7.18 -4.38
N PHE A 120 -21.23 6.14 -5.06
CA PHE A 120 -19.78 6.01 -5.30
C PHE A 120 -19.32 7.05 -6.33
N PRO A 121 -18.19 7.72 -6.08
CA PRO A 121 -17.66 8.72 -7.00
C PRO A 121 -17.37 8.13 -8.38
N THR A 122 -17.53 8.93 -9.42
CA THR A 122 -17.06 8.54 -10.76
C THR A 122 -15.54 8.55 -10.84
N LYS A 123 -14.96 7.85 -11.82
CA LYS A 123 -13.52 7.85 -12.11
C LYS A 123 -12.98 9.29 -12.22
N GLU A 124 -13.69 10.13 -12.97
CA GLU A 124 -13.31 11.53 -13.18
C GLU A 124 -13.30 12.33 -11.86
N GLN A 125 -14.33 12.14 -11.02
CA GLN A 125 -14.39 12.80 -9.72
C GLN A 125 -13.23 12.38 -8.81
N MET A 126 -12.87 11.09 -8.80
CA MET A 126 -11.76 10.57 -8.02
C MET A 126 -10.41 11.09 -8.55
N TYR A 127 -10.22 11.06 -9.86
CA TYR A 127 -9.03 11.61 -10.50
C TYR A 127 -8.81 13.09 -10.16
N LEU A 128 -9.86 13.91 -10.34
CA LEU A 128 -9.80 15.35 -10.03
C LEU A 128 -9.53 15.60 -8.55
N HIS A 129 -10.14 14.82 -7.66
CA HIS A 129 -9.90 14.90 -6.22
C HIS A 129 -8.45 14.57 -5.87
N ASN A 130 -7.90 13.50 -6.42
CA ASN A 130 -6.49 13.12 -6.21
C ASN A 130 -5.54 14.20 -6.73
N LYS A 131 -5.84 14.76 -7.88
CA LYS A 131 -5.09 15.89 -8.45
C LYS A 131 -5.13 17.13 -7.57
N GLU A 132 -6.30 17.47 -7.04
CA GLU A 132 -6.47 18.59 -6.11
C GLU A 132 -5.66 18.39 -4.82
N ILE A 133 -5.68 17.18 -4.25
CA ILE A 133 -4.88 16.84 -3.06
C ILE A 133 -3.38 16.94 -3.37
N GLY A 134 -2.94 16.36 -4.48
CA GLY A 134 -1.54 16.40 -4.91
C GLY A 134 -1.02 17.80 -5.22
N ALA A 135 -1.90 18.73 -5.60
CA ALA A 135 -1.55 20.13 -5.87
C ALA A 135 -1.44 21.00 -4.61
N LYS A 136 -1.86 20.50 -3.44
CA LYS A 136 -1.68 21.22 -2.18
C LYS A 136 -0.22 21.20 -1.74
N LYS A 137 0.20 22.24 -0.99
CA LYS A 137 1.57 22.33 -0.45
C LYS A 137 1.94 21.04 0.33
N GLY A 138 3.04 20.43 -0.07
CA GLY A 138 3.48 19.14 0.45
C GLY A 138 2.98 17.92 -0.36
N GLY A 139 2.18 18.15 -1.40
CA GLY A 139 1.80 17.11 -2.36
C GLY A 139 2.75 17.02 -3.55
N LEU A 140 2.66 15.89 -4.28
CA LEU A 140 3.55 15.62 -5.41
C LEU A 140 3.43 16.65 -6.51
N TYR A 141 2.21 16.95 -6.99
CA TYR A 141 2.02 17.91 -8.10
C TYR A 141 2.51 19.31 -7.72
N TYR A 142 2.31 19.72 -6.45
CA TYR A 142 2.87 20.97 -5.95
C TYR A 142 4.40 20.97 -6.03
N ALA A 143 5.04 19.92 -5.57
CA ALA A 143 6.50 19.79 -5.58
C ALA A 143 7.05 19.81 -7.01
N LEU A 144 6.37 19.10 -7.94
CA LEU A 144 6.78 19.05 -9.35
C LEU A 144 6.64 20.41 -10.06
N GLU A 145 5.55 21.15 -9.79
CA GLU A 145 5.32 22.50 -10.35
C GLU A 145 6.36 23.51 -9.86
N HIS A 146 6.82 23.34 -8.61
CA HIS A 146 7.82 24.24 -8.00
C HIS A 146 9.27 23.77 -8.18
N GLY A 147 9.49 22.68 -8.93
CA GLY A 147 10.83 22.16 -9.21
C GLY A 147 11.58 21.66 -7.97
N ASP A 148 10.86 21.06 -7.01
CA ASP A 148 11.49 20.51 -5.80
C ASP A 148 12.40 19.33 -6.14
N GLU A 149 13.69 19.58 -6.17
CA GLU A 149 14.72 18.59 -6.54
C GLU A 149 14.74 17.38 -5.60
N ASN A 150 14.38 17.55 -4.33
CA ASN A 150 14.38 16.44 -3.38
C ASN A 150 13.25 15.44 -3.72
N TRP A 151 12.06 15.95 -4.04
CA TRP A 151 10.95 15.13 -4.50
C TRP A 151 11.26 14.45 -5.84
N ILE A 152 11.79 15.20 -6.81
CA ILE A 152 12.16 14.69 -8.14
C ILE A 152 13.18 13.55 -7.97
N LYS A 153 14.21 13.76 -7.14
CA LYS A 153 15.22 12.73 -6.88
C LYS A 153 14.65 11.50 -6.16
N ALA A 154 13.79 11.70 -5.17
CA ALA A 154 13.19 10.60 -4.41
C ALA A 154 12.26 9.75 -5.27
N PHE A 155 11.40 10.38 -6.08
CA PHE A 155 10.41 9.69 -6.89
C PHE A 155 10.99 9.07 -8.17
N TYR A 156 11.87 9.80 -8.87
CA TYR A 156 12.29 9.43 -10.23
C TYR A 156 13.80 9.20 -10.34
N GLY A 157 14.58 9.60 -9.36
CA GLY A 157 16.05 9.59 -9.39
C GLY A 157 16.65 10.78 -10.15
N SER A 158 16.00 11.27 -11.19
CA SER A 158 16.39 12.50 -11.91
C SER A 158 15.23 13.11 -12.70
N ALA A 159 15.39 14.37 -13.12
CA ALA A 159 14.42 15.08 -13.94
C ALA A 159 14.30 14.47 -15.35
N GLU A 160 15.38 13.95 -15.91
CA GLU A 160 15.40 13.30 -17.22
C GLU A 160 14.57 12.01 -17.20
N LYS A 161 14.69 11.20 -16.15
CA LYS A 161 13.89 9.98 -15.98
C LYS A 161 12.41 10.32 -15.87
N ARG A 162 12.06 11.36 -15.12
CA ARG A 162 10.68 11.83 -15.07
C ARG A 162 10.17 12.26 -16.45
N ALA A 163 10.96 13.06 -17.17
CA ALA A 163 10.59 13.58 -18.48
C ALA A 163 10.42 12.47 -19.54
N ALA A 164 10.99 11.29 -19.32
CA ALA A 164 10.84 10.13 -20.18
C ALA A 164 9.48 9.40 -19.98
N ILE A 165 8.74 9.69 -18.91
CA ILE A 165 7.42 9.11 -18.66
C ILE A 165 6.39 9.87 -19.50
N GLY A 166 5.93 9.26 -20.58
CA GLY A 166 4.87 9.80 -21.43
C GLY A 166 3.53 9.10 -21.23
N THR A 167 3.58 7.82 -20.92
CA THR A 167 2.41 6.95 -20.78
C THR A 167 2.61 5.93 -19.65
N TRP A 168 1.56 5.17 -19.36
CA TRP A 168 1.63 4.07 -18.39
C TRP A 168 2.57 2.93 -18.80
N ASP A 169 2.88 2.81 -20.08
CA ASP A 169 3.81 1.79 -20.59
C ASP A 169 5.28 2.13 -20.28
N ASP A 170 5.55 3.37 -19.89
CA ASP A 170 6.87 3.84 -19.48
C ASP A 170 7.12 3.66 -17.95
N VAL A 171 6.14 3.16 -17.21
CA VAL A 171 6.21 2.97 -15.75
C VAL A 171 6.19 1.49 -15.42
N GLU A 172 7.29 0.99 -14.90
CA GLU A 172 7.35 -0.36 -14.33
C GLU A 172 6.58 -0.37 -13.00
N LEU A 173 5.52 -1.18 -12.94
CA LEU A 173 4.73 -1.37 -11.73
C LEU A 173 5.33 -2.53 -10.92
N PHE A 174 5.74 -2.24 -9.68
CA PHE A 174 6.32 -3.25 -8.80
C PHE A 174 5.27 -4.24 -8.31
N HIS A 175 5.57 -5.52 -8.43
CA HIS A 175 4.77 -6.59 -7.86
C HIS A 175 5.39 -7.03 -6.53
N ALA A 176 4.56 -7.09 -5.49
CA ALA A 176 5.03 -7.46 -4.16
C ALA A 176 5.56 -8.90 -4.07
N SER A 177 5.16 -9.77 -5.01
CA SER A 177 5.66 -11.14 -5.13
C SER A 177 7.07 -11.25 -5.70
N GLU A 178 7.62 -10.16 -6.26
CA GLU A 178 8.95 -10.09 -6.88
C GLU A 178 10.00 -9.48 -5.95
N GLU A 179 9.57 -8.98 -4.78
CA GLU A 179 10.40 -8.42 -3.71
C GLU A 179 10.55 -9.44 -2.54
#